data_64a0c0477b635e64fc5fe374acd70da9
#
_entry.id   64a0c0477b635e64fc5fe374acd70da9
#
_cell.length_a   1.000
_cell.length_b   1.000
_cell.length_c   1.000
_cell.angle_alpha   90.00
_cell.angle_beta   90.00
_cell.angle_gamma   90.00
#
_symmetry.space_group_name_H-M   'P 1'
#
loop_
_entity.id
_entity.type
_entity.pdbx_description
1 polymer ?
#
loop_
_entity_poly.entity_id
_entity_poly.type
_entity_poly.pdbx_seq_one_letter_code
_entity_poly.pdbx_strand_id
1 'polypeptide(L)'
;MLFRSDFKAVMITHEHTDHVKGLRIVGKKYPHAEIYMSKGTWTALKDNYRPEKNQIHLFHPKEKFVIGDVVVAPFSIHHDAVEPVGFILSKKNKKIGFITDTGHICDEIFERIKYADLLILEANHDEEVLKMCSYPYEVKRRILSEIGHISNITAGRVLCRILEDSEGPVYRQVLLAHMSMENNTPEMAHLTVESILRERGLFTFPSRYYFSIGHWVVF
;
A
#
# COMPACT_ATOMS: atom_id res chain seq x y z
N MET A 1 -11.10 8.06 23.28
CA MET A 1 -11.70 9.00 22.32
C MET A 1 -12.12 8.21 21.10
N LEU A 2 -13.41 7.94 20.93
CA LEU A 2 -13.92 7.19 19.78
C LEU A 2 -13.86 8.13 18.57
N PHE A 3 -12.95 7.89 17.62
CA PHE A 3 -13.02 8.53 16.32
C PHE A 3 -14.32 8.07 15.64
N ARG A 4 -15.33 8.89 15.71
CA ARG A 4 -16.45 8.83 14.77
C ARG A 4 -15.95 9.49 13.48
N SER A 5 -15.13 8.76 12.73
CA SER A 5 -14.82 9.16 11.38
C SER A 5 -16.04 8.89 10.51
N ASP A 6 -16.67 9.95 10.07
CA ASP A 6 -17.76 9.92 9.09
C ASP A 6 -17.15 9.73 7.70
N PHE A 7 -16.61 8.51 7.45
CA PHE A 7 -16.01 8.20 6.16
C PHE A 7 -17.10 7.96 5.10
N LYS A 8 -16.87 8.45 3.91
CA LYS A 8 -17.80 8.36 2.78
C LYS A 8 -17.57 7.15 1.90
N ALA A 9 -16.34 6.65 1.88
CA ALA A 9 -15.96 5.56 0.99
C ALA A 9 -14.93 4.63 1.62
N VAL A 10 -14.97 3.36 1.20
CA VAL A 10 -13.97 2.33 1.46
C VAL A 10 -13.48 1.83 0.12
N MET A 11 -12.18 1.79 -0.08
CA MET A 11 -11.56 1.24 -1.28
C MET A 11 -10.86 -0.07 -0.94
N ILE A 12 -11.13 -1.11 -1.72
CA ILE A 12 -10.55 -2.44 -1.54
C ILE A 12 -9.50 -2.66 -2.61
N THR A 13 -8.30 -3.05 -2.18
CA THR A 13 -7.18 -3.36 -3.07
C THR A 13 -7.33 -4.71 -3.76
N HIS A 14 -7.74 -5.73 -2.98
CA HIS A 14 -7.94 -7.10 -3.46
C HIS A 14 -8.73 -7.93 -2.43
N GLU A 15 -9.02 -9.20 -2.78
CA GLU A 15 -9.95 -10.07 -2.04
C GLU A 15 -9.34 -10.90 -0.91
N HIS A 16 -8.06 -10.77 -0.56
CA HIS A 16 -7.47 -11.54 0.53
C HIS A 16 -8.15 -11.25 1.87
N THR A 17 -8.21 -12.27 2.72
CA THR A 17 -9.03 -12.26 3.94
C THR A 17 -8.68 -11.13 4.90
N ASP A 18 -7.42 -10.79 5.07
CA ASP A 18 -6.94 -9.71 5.93
C ASP A 18 -7.42 -8.31 5.46
N HIS A 19 -7.70 -8.15 4.17
CA HIS A 19 -8.25 -6.92 3.58
C HIS A 19 -9.78 -6.85 3.63
N VAL A 20 -10.48 -7.99 3.63
CA VAL A 20 -11.94 -8.01 3.43
C VAL A 20 -12.75 -8.62 4.58
N LYS A 21 -12.10 -9.26 5.59
CA LYS A 21 -12.82 -9.93 6.69
C LYS A 21 -13.80 -9.03 7.46
N GLY A 22 -13.51 -7.72 7.53
CA GLY A 22 -14.35 -6.72 8.18
C GLY A 22 -15.40 -6.06 7.27
N LEU A 23 -15.34 -6.28 5.96
CA LEU A 23 -16.07 -5.50 4.97
C LEU A 23 -17.59 -5.54 5.15
N ARG A 24 -18.15 -6.74 5.38
CA ARG A 24 -19.59 -6.91 5.65
C ARG A 24 -20.05 -6.18 6.92
N ILE A 25 -19.21 -6.19 7.96
CA ILE A 25 -19.50 -5.50 9.22
C ILE A 25 -19.48 -3.98 9.01
N VAL A 26 -18.46 -3.49 8.29
CA VAL A 26 -18.33 -2.08 7.94
C VAL A 26 -19.52 -1.62 7.11
N GLY A 27 -19.91 -2.36 6.08
CA GLY A 27 -21.07 -2.03 5.25
C GLY A 27 -22.38 -1.94 6.03
N LYS A 28 -22.62 -2.85 6.99
CA LYS A 28 -23.78 -2.80 7.87
C LYS A 28 -23.76 -1.63 8.85
N LYS A 29 -22.58 -1.34 9.41
CA LYS A 29 -22.43 -0.27 10.42
C LYS A 29 -22.51 1.13 9.80
N TYR A 30 -22.07 1.25 8.55
CA TYR A 30 -22.01 2.51 7.80
C TYR A 30 -22.75 2.38 6.46
N PRO A 31 -24.10 2.30 6.49
CA PRO A 31 -24.89 2.04 5.27
C PRO A 31 -24.82 3.16 4.23
N HIS A 32 -24.32 4.34 4.60
CA HIS A 32 -24.10 5.49 3.72
C HIS A 32 -22.73 5.46 3.04
N ALA A 33 -21.79 4.61 3.50
CA ALA A 33 -20.46 4.52 2.92
C ALA A 33 -20.49 3.70 1.62
N GLU A 34 -19.92 4.25 0.59
CA GLU A 34 -19.74 3.59 -0.71
C GLU A 34 -18.49 2.69 -0.67
N ILE A 35 -18.57 1.51 -1.29
CA ILE A 35 -17.49 0.52 -1.27
C ILE A 35 -17.03 0.31 -2.70
N TYR A 36 -15.78 0.69 -2.97
CA TYR A 36 -15.16 0.63 -4.28
C TYR A 36 -14.19 -0.55 -4.37
N MET A 37 -14.33 -1.36 -5.40
CA MET A 37 -13.41 -2.46 -5.68
C MET A 37 -13.37 -2.78 -7.17
N SER A 38 -12.33 -3.47 -7.63
CA SER A 38 -12.28 -3.94 -9.01
C SER A 38 -13.32 -5.04 -9.25
N LYS A 39 -13.69 -5.23 -10.53
CA LYS A 39 -14.63 -6.30 -10.92
C LYS A 39 -14.08 -7.68 -10.59
N GLY A 40 -12.76 -7.90 -10.75
CA GLY A 40 -12.11 -9.15 -10.40
C GLY A 40 -12.18 -9.42 -8.90
N THR A 41 -11.84 -8.42 -8.07
CA THR A 41 -11.96 -8.52 -6.61
C THR A 41 -13.40 -8.86 -6.18
N TRP A 42 -14.42 -8.19 -6.74
CA TRP A 42 -15.82 -8.51 -6.45
C TRP A 42 -16.19 -9.95 -6.81
N THR A 43 -15.72 -10.44 -7.95
CA THR A 43 -16.01 -11.79 -8.43
C THR A 43 -15.38 -12.85 -7.52
N ALA A 44 -14.15 -12.61 -7.05
CA ALA A 44 -13.40 -13.50 -6.18
C ALA A 44 -13.82 -13.41 -4.70
N LEU A 45 -14.51 -12.34 -4.30
CA LEU A 45 -14.91 -12.09 -2.92
C LEU A 45 -15.88 -13.17 -2.43
N LYS A 46 -15.54 -13.84 -1.32
CA LYS A 46 -16.39 -14.86 -0.69
C LYS A 46 -17.69 -14.26 -0.18
N ASP A 47 -18.79 -15.01 -0.27
CA ASP A 47 -20.13 -14.53 0.08
C ASP A 47 -20.27 -14.03 1.52
N ASN A 48 -19.55 -14.67 2.47
CA ASN A 48 -19.58 -14.27 3.87
C ASN A 48 -18.94 -12.88 4.13
N TYR A 49 -18.14 -12.35 3.23
CA TYR A 49 -17.54 -11.00 3.30
C TYR A 49 -18.30 -9.95 2.52
N ARG A 50 -19.23 -10.36 1.64
CA ARG A 50 -19.96 -9.43 0.76
C ARG A 50 -20.84 -8.47 1.56
N PRO A 51 -20.70 -7.15 1.35
CA PRO A 51 -21.64 -6.15 1.85
C PRO A 51 -22.92 -6.10 0.99
N GLU A 52 -23.86 -5.22 1.34
CA GLU A 52 -25.06 -5.02 0.56
C GLU A 52 -24.75 -4.45 -0.83
N LYS A 53 -25.44 -4.96 -1.88
CA LYS A 53 -25.13 -4.63 -3.28
C LYS A 53 -25.28 -3.14 -3.62
N ASN A 54 -26.19 -2.43 -2.97
CA ASN A 54 -26.42 -1.01 -3.19
C ASN A 54 -25.30 -0.08 -2.74
N GLN A 55 -24.31 -0.61 -2.00
CA GLN A 55 -23.12 0.13 -1.57
C GLN A 55 -21.92 -0.09 -2.51
N ILE A 56 -22.02 -1.00 -3.49
CA ILE A 56 -20.87 -1.45 -4.29
C ILE A 56 -20.74 -0.64 -5.57
N HIS A 57 -19.54 -0.08 -5.74
CA HIS A 57 -19.10 0.58 -6.96
C HIS A 57 -17.93 -0.20 -7.57
N LEU A 58 -18.16 -0.78 -8.73
CA LEU A 58 -17.12 -1.53 -9.44
C LEU A 58 -16.37 -0.61 -10.38
N PHE A 59 -15.05 -0.69 -10.36
CA PHE A 59 -14.19 0.04 -11.28
C PHE A 59 -13.30 -0.91 -12.10
N HIS A 60 -12.69 -0.37 -13.16
CA HIS A 60 -11.64 -1.04 -13.91
C HIS A 60 -10.28 -0.45 -13.50
N PRO A 61 -9.21 -1.25 -13.32
CA PRO A 61 -7.89 -0.79 -12.83
C PRO A 61 -7.23 0.33 -13.64
N LYS A 62 -7.67 0.57 -14.88
CA LYS A 62 -7.12 1.63 -15.75
C LYS A 62 -8.02 2.88 -15.84
N GLU A 63 -9.17 2.86 -15.19
CA GLU A 63 -10.17 3.93 -15.28
C GLU A 63 -10.19 4.77 -14.00
N LYS A 64 -10.04 6.09 -14.15
CA LYS A 64 -10.15 7.02 -13.05
C LYS A 64 -11.60 7.24 -12.68
N PHE A 65 -11.88 7.40 -11.40
CA PHE A 65 -13.18 7.80 -10.89
C PHE A 65 -13.05 8.88 -9.82
N VAL A 66 -14.17 9.42 -9.35
CA VAL A 66 -14.18 10.54 -8.39
C VAL A 66 -15.00 10.16 -7.16
N ILE A 67 -14.45 10.42 -5.99
CA ILE A 67 -15.14 10.31 -4.70
C ILE A 67 -15.16 11.70 -4.07
N GLY A 68 -16.34 12.34 -4.04
CA GLY A 68 -16.43 13.74 -3.63
C GLY A 68 -15.61 14.66 -4.54
N ASP A 69 -14.54 15.24 -4.02
CA ASP A 69 -13.60 16.10 -4.77
C ASP A 69 -12.20 15.46 -4.96
N VAL A 70 -12.08 14.17 -4.68
CA VAL A 70 -10.85 13.39 -4.85
C VAL A 70 -10.93 12.57 -6.12
N VAL A 71 -9.96 12.74 -7.01
CA VAL A 71 -9.77 11.86 -8.17
C VAL A 71 -8.98 10.63 -7.74
N VAL A 72 -9.54 9.46 -7.99
CA VAL A 72 -8.93 8.16 -7.72
C VAL A 72 -8.48 7.55 -9.04
N ALA A 73 -7.20 7.19 -9.13
CA ALA A 73 -6.62 6.49 -10.26
C ALA A 73 -6.07 5.14 -9.77
N PRO A 74 -6.84 4.05 -9.91
CA PRO A 74 -6.35 2.71 -9.62
C PRO A 74 -5.32 2.27 -10.66
N PHE A 75 -4.41 1.40 -10.26
CA PHE A 75 -3.44 0.76 -11.15
C PHE A 75 -3.15 -0.66 -10.69
N SER A 76 -2.88 -1.55 -11.66
CA SER A 76 -2.56 -2.95 -11.35
C SER A 76 -1.23 -3.07 -10.62
N ILE A 77 -1.16 -3.99 -9.67
CA ILE A 77 0.05 -4.36 -8.94
C ILE A 77 0.33 -5.86 -9.11
N HIS A 78 1.52 -6.29 -8.73
CA HIS A 78 1.96 -7.68 -8.88
C HIS A 78 1.72 -8.46 -7.59
N HIS A 79 0.55 -9.06 -7.47
CA HIS A 79 0.15 -9.88 -6.31
C HIS A 79 -0.65 -11.11 -6.72
N ASP A 80 -0.66 -12.13 -5.87
CA ASP A 80 -1.37 -13.40 -6.11
C ASP A 80 -2.87 -13.30 -5.80
N ALA A 81 -3.51 -12.27 -6.33
CA ALA A 81 -4.95 -12.02 -6.26
C ALA A 81 -5.55 -11.89 -7.68
N VAL A 82 -6.88 -11.88 -7.81
CA VAL A 82 -7.52 -11.93 -9.13
C VAL A 82 -7.35 -10.63 -9.92
N GLU A 83 -7.48 -9.48 -9.27
CA GLU A 83 -7.32 -8.17 -9.92
C GLU A 83 -6.85 -7.13 -8.88
N PRO A 84 -5.61 -7.31 -8.34
CA PRO A 84 -5.09 -6.48 -7.28
C PRO A 84 -4.70 -5.09 -7.78
N VAL A 85 -4.96 -4.07 -6.96
CA VAL A 85 -4.70 -2.66 -7.33
C VAL A 85 -4.03 -1.86 -6.23
N GLY A 86 -3.15 -0.95 -6.64
CA GLY A 86 -2.77 0.24 -5.88
C GLY A 86 -3.59 1.45 -6.31
N PHE A 87 -3.45 2.57 -5.60
CA PHE A 87 -4.21 3.78 -5.86
C PHE A 87 -3.34 5.03 -5.87
N ILE A 88 -3.61 5.95 -6.81
CA ILE A 88 -3.20 7.34 -6.69
C ILE A 88 -4.45 8.17 -6.40
N LEU A 89 -4.45 8.85 -5.28
CA LEU A 89 -5.48 9.80 -4.88
C LEU A 89 -5.00 11.21 -5.15
N SER A 90 -5.78 12.02 -5.85
CA SER A 90 -5.40 13.37 -6.21
C SER A 90 -6.50 14.36 -5.85
N LYS A 91 -6.10 15.46 -5.18
CA LYS A 91 -6.98 16.59 -4.90
C LYS A 91 -6.19 17.88 -5.04
N LYS A 92 -6.66 18.81 -5.89
CA LYS A 92 -5.90 20.00 -6.27
C LYS A 92 -4.51 19.60 -6.77
N ASN A 93 -3.44 20.13 -6.15
CA ASN A 93 -2.04 19.86 -6.46
C ASN A 93 -1.39 18.82 -5.53
N LYS A 94 -2.17 18.07 -4.74
CA LYS A 94 -1.67 17.05 -3.83
C LYS A 94 -2.00 15.65 -4.31
N LYS A 95 -1.04 14.74 -4.10
CA LYS A 95 -1.17 13.33 -4.49
C LYS A 95 -0.77 12.42 -3.34
N ILE A 96 -1.56 11.38 -3.13
CA ILE A 96 -1.27 10.27 -2.23
C ILE A 96 -1.12 9.01 -3.07
N GLY A 97 0.01 8.34 -2.96
CA GLY A 97 0.22 7.00 -3.51
C GLY A 97 -0.03 5.95 -2.44
N PHE A 98 -0.78 4.92 -2.76
CA PHE A 98 -1.01 3.77 -1.90
C PHE A 98 -0.63 2.50 -2.65
N ILE A 99 0.39 1.79 -2.15
CA ILE A 99 0.86 0.54 -2.72
C ILE A 99 1.32 -0.41 -1.62
N THR A 100 0.55 -1.46 -1.44
CA THR A 100 0.82 -2.60 -0.57
C THR A 100 0.56 -3.89 -1.36
N ASP A 101 1.04 -4.99 -0.88
CA ASP A 101 0.81 -6.31 -1.48
C ASP A 101 1.33 -6.39 -2.91
N THR A 102 2.61 -6.10 -3.08
CA THR A 102 3.27 -6.23 -4.38
C THR A 102 4.63 -6.91 -4.24
N GLY A 103 4.89 -7.91 -5.07
CA GLY A 103 6.17 -8.62 -5.06
C GLY A 103 7.31 -7.81 -5.68
N HIS A 104 7.00 -6.85 -6.56
CA HIS A 104 8.01 -5.94 -7.13
C HIS A 104 7.40 -4.64 -7.65
N ILE A 105 8.25 -3.63 -7.83
CA ILE A 105 7.90 -2.31 -8.38
C ILE A 105 8.51 -2.22 -9.79
N CYS A 106 7.71 -2.53 -10.81
CA CYS A 106 8.11 -2.33 -12.20
C CYS A 106 8.10 -0.84 -12.59
N ASP A 107 8.65 -0.51 -13.76
CA ASP A 107 8.73 0.89 -14.21
C ASP A 107 7.36 1.56 -14.34
N GLU A 108 6.32 0.83 -14.78
CA GLU A 108 4.97 1.38 -14.85
C GLU A 108 4.44 1.80 -13.47
N ILE A 109 4.63 0.98 -12.46
CA ILE A 109 4.25 1.29 -11.07
C ILE A 109 5.08 2.45 -10.54
N PHE A 110 6.39 2.41 -10.76
CA PHE A 110 7.31 3.45 -10.34
C PHE A 110 6.90 4.84 -10.88
N GLU A 111 6.60 4.96 -12.18
CA GLU A 111 6.17 6.20 -12.80
C GLU A 111 4.87 6.77 -12.20
N ARG A 112 4.00 5.92 -11.65
CA ARG A 112 2.77 6.35 -10.99
C ARG A 112 3.02 6.91 -9.61
N ILE A 113 3.90 6.30 -8.83
CA ILE A 113 4.11 6.63 -7.41
C ILE A 113 5.18 7.70 -7.18
N LYS A 114 6.13 7.89 -8.10
CA LYS A 114 7.30 8.75 -7.91
C LYS A 114 6.97 10.23 -7.64
N TYR A 115 5.78 10.71 -8.01
CA TYR A 115 5.35 12.09 -7.78
C TYR A 115 4.32 12.24 -6.63
N ALA A 116 4.15 11.23 -5.79
CA ALA A 116 3.26 11.33 -4.62
C ALA A 116 3.85 12.27 -3.55
N ASP A 117 3.05 13.16 -2.99
CA ASP A 117 3.41 13.99 -1.82
C ASP A 117 3.42 13.15 -0.53
N LEU A 118 2.50 12.19 -0.41
CA LEU A 118 2.47 11.14 0.60
C LEU A 118 2.47 9.79 -0.10
N LEU A 119 3.42 8.94 0.25
CA LEU A 119 3.49 7.57 -0.26
C LEU A 119 3.29 6.58 0.89
N ILE A 120 2.23 5.77 0.79
CA ILE A 120 2.02 4.60 1.64
C ILE A 120 2.62 3.43 0.87
N LEU A 121 3.75 2.93 1.36
CA LEU A 121 4.59 1.94 0.68
C LEU A 121 4.73 0.70 1.55
N GLU A 122 4.55 -0.46 0.95
CA GLU A 122 4.85 -1.72 1.63
C GLU A 122 6.31 -1.78 2.10
N ALA A 123 6.49 -2.33 3.31
CA ALA A 123 7.76 -2.81 3.83
C ALA A 123 7.43 -4.07 4.66
N ASN A 124 7.20 -5.19 3.96
CA ASN A 124 6.55 -6.33 4.56
C ASN A 124 7.45 -7.08 5.53
N HIS A 125 8.69 -7.36 5.18
CA HIS A 125 9.55 -8.24 5.94
C HIS A 125 11.02 -7.81 5.92
N ASP A 126 11.73 -8.17 6.98
CA ASP A 126 13.18 -8.28 6.98
C ASP A 126 13.59 -9.60 6.35
N GLU A 127 14.51 -9.56 5.39
CA GLU A 127 14.89 -10.74 4.60
C GLU A 127 15.60 -11.81 5.45
N GLU A 128 16.42 -11.42 6.42
CA GLU A 128 17.15 -12.37 7.28
C GLU A 128 16.20 -13.00 8.32
N VAL A 129 15.29 -12.20 8.90
CA VAL A 129 14.28 -12.72 9.82
C VAL A 129 13.36 -13.70 9.09
N LEU A 130 12.92 -13.38 7.88
CA LEU A 130 12.08 -14.28 7.08
C LEU A 130 12.80 -15.59 6.77
N LYS A 131 14.11 -15.56 6.43
CA LYS A 131 14.90 -16.78 6.20
C LYS A 131 14.93 -17.68 7.43
N MET A 132 15.07 -17.10 8.62
CA MET A 132 15.23 -17.81 9.89
C MET A 132 13.92 -18.19 10.59
N CYS A 133 12.78 -17.57 10.23
CA CYS A 133 11.50 -17.81 10.89
C CYS A 133 10.98 -19.23 10.68
N SER A 134 9.95 -19.61 11.44
CA SER A 134 9.34 -20.97 11.43
C SER A 134 8.43 -21.26 10.23
N TYR A 135 8.24 -20.31 9.31
CA TYR A 135 7.37 -20.52 8.16
C TYR A 135 7.87 -21.68 7.27
N PRO A 136 6.94 -22.51 6.74
CA PRO A 136 7.27 -23.51 5.75
C PRO A 136 7.97 -22.90 4.53
N TYR A 137 8.84 -23.65 3.89
CA TYR A 137 9.61 -23.20 2.72
C TYR A 137 8.72 -22.63 1.61
N GLU A 138 7.56 -23.24 1.34
CA GLU A 138 6.63 -22.78 0.31
C GLU A 138 6.04 -21.38 0.63
N VAL A 139 5.79 -21.09 1.91
CA VAL A 139 5.32 -19.77 2.35
C VAL A 139 6.42 -18.72 2.18
N LYS A 140 7.66 -19.03 2.57
CA LYS A 140 8.80 -18.14 2.35
C LYS A 140 9.02 -17.86 0.87
N ARG A 141 8.97 -18.90 0.03
CA ARG A 141 9.10 -18.79 -1.42
C ARG A 141 8.00 -17.92 -2.03
N ARG A 142 6.75 -18.06 -1.56
CA ARG A 142 5.63 -17.21 -1.99
C ARG A 142 5.88 -15.74 -1.62
N ILE A 143 6.26 -15.46 -0.37
CA ILE A 143 6.55 -14.10 0.09
C ILE A 143 7.64 -13.42 -0.76
N LEU A 144 8.71 -14.15 -1.07
CA LEU A 144 9.86 -13.67 -1.85
C LEU A 144 9.64 -13.65 -3.36
N SER A 145 8.47 -14.08 -3.84
CA SER A 145 8.20 -14.12 -5.30
C SER A 145 7.79 -12.75 -5.85
N GLU A 146 7.82 -12.63 -7.18
CA GLU A 146 7.37 -11.41 -7.88
C GLU A 146 5.90 -11.05 -7.67
N ILE A 147 5.11 -11.97 -7.15
CA ILE A 147 3.71 -11.78 -6.79
C ILE A 147 3.48 -11.88 -5.27
N GLY A 148 4.55 -11.87 -4.48
CA GLY A 148 4.53 -11.87 -3.03
C GLY A 148 4.53 -10.45 -2.46
N HIS A 149 5.59 -10.12 -1.69
CA HIS A 149 5.68 -8.87 -0.96
C HIS A 149 7.10 -8.27 -1.05
N ILE A 150 7.22 -6.95 -1.14
CA ILE A 150 8.52 -6.29 -1.08
C ILE A 150 9.08 -6.25 0.35
N SER A 151 10.40 -6.47 0.45
CA SER A 151 11.14 -6.40 1.70
C SER A 151 11.43 -4.95 2.12
N ASN A 152 11.91 -4.76 3.38
CA ASN A 152 12.43 -3.48 3.87
C ASN A 152 13.54 -2.94 2.96
N ILE A 153 14.42 -3.83 2.47
CA ILE A 153 15.52 -3.47 1.55
C ILE A 153 14.96 -2.97 0.22
N THR A 154 14.00 -3.67 -0.35
CA THR A 154 13.37 -3.25 -1.60
C THR A 154 12.64 -1.92 -1.44
N ALA A 155 11.91 -1.71 -0.34
CA ALA A 155 11.29 -0.42 -0.05
C ALA A 155 12.31 0.72 0.01
N GLY A 156 13.44 0.52 0.71
CA GLY A 156 14.53 1.50 0.76
C GLY A 156 15.11 1.83 -0.63
N ARG A 157 15.34 0.81 -1.48
CA ARG A 157 15.84 1.00 -2.86
C ARG A 157 14.84 1.77 -3.74
N VAL A 158 13.55 1.49 -3.61
CA VAL A 158 12.49 2.23 -4.32
C VAL A 158 12.51 3.71 -3.90
N LEU A 159 12.67 3.99 -2.62
CA LEU A 159 12.76 5.38 -2.13
C LEU A 159 14.03 6.07 -2.61
N CYS A 160 15.19 5.39 -2.64
CA CYS A 160 16.41 5.94 -3.27
C CYS A 160 16.14 6.36 -4.72
N ARG A 161 15.58 5.45 -5.52
CA ARG A 161 15.27 5.73 -6.92
C ARG A 161 14.31 6.92 -7.09
N ILE A 162 13.27 7.01 -6.23
CA ILE A 162 12.34 8.14 -6.24
C ILE A 162 13.05 9.47 -5.94
N LEU A 163 13.99 9.47 -5.00
CA LEU A 163 14.71 10.68 -4.59
C LEU A 163 15.77 11.08 -5.63
N GLU A 164 16.49 10.11 -6.19
CA GLU A 164 17.47 10.32 -7.25
C GLU A 164 16.82 10.86 -8.55
N ASP A 165 15.62 10.38 -8.90
CA ASP A 165 14.84 10.83 -10.07
C ASP A 165 14.15 12.19 -9.87
N SER A 166 14.22 12.78 -8.67
CA SER A 166 13.56 14.04 -8.35
C SER A 166 14.47 15.23 -8.58
N GLU A 167 14.03 16.18 -9.39
CA GLU A 167 14.71 17.47 -9.56
C GLU A 167 14.42 18.41 -8.39
N GLY A 168 15.46 18.82 -7.65
CA GLY A 168 15.36 19.78 -6.55
C GLY A 168 14.88 19.22 -5.20
N PRO A 169 14.62 20.10 -4.21
CA PRO A 169 14.20 19.70 -2.88
C PRO A 169 12.78 19.11 -2.91
N VAL A 170 12.64 17.90 -2.43
CA VAL A 170 11.36 17.19 -2.40
C VAL A 170 10.90 17.03 -0.96
N TYR A 171 9.75 17.63 -0.64
CA TYR A 171 9.07 17.38 0.62
C TYR A 171 8.08 16.22 0.41
N ARG A 172 8.44 15.05 0.90
CA ARG A 172 7.59 13.87 0.81
C ARG A 172 7.42 13.24 2.18
N GLN A 173 6.23 12.74 2.40
CA GLN A 173 5.94 11.87 3.53
C GLN A 173 5.88 10.43 3.02
N VAL A 174 6.51 9.52 3.77
CA VAL A 174 6.43 8.09 3.49
C VAL A 174 5.90 7.40 4.74
N LEU A 175 4.86 6.59 4.55
CA LEU A 175 4.38 5.67 5.56
C LEU A 175 4.74 4.25 5.12
N LEU A 176 5.65 3.61 5.86
CA LEU A 176 5.91 2.19 5.68
C LEU A 176 4.73 1.41 6.27
N ALA A 177 4.18 0.51 5.48
CA ALA A 177 2.92 -0.17 5.80
C ALA A 177 2.98 -1.66 5.46
N HIS A 178 1.92 -2.38 5.79
CA HIS A 178 1.74 -3.81 5.48
C HIS A 178 2.88 -4.69 5.98
N MET A 179 3.27 -4.48 7.24
CA MET A 179 4.37 -5.19 7.88
C MET A 179 3.91 -6.54 8.41
N SER A 180 4.70 -7.58 8.16
CA SER A 180 4.49 -8.89 8.74
C SER A 180 4.69 -8.84 10.26
N MET A 181 3.74 -9.36 11.01
CA MET A 181 3.85 -9.46 12.48
C MET A 181 4.92 -10.46 12.94
N GLU A 182 5.27 -11.44 12.09
CA GLU A 182 6.21 -12.51 12.39
C GLU A 182 7.65 -12.18 11.93
N ASN A 183 7.79 -11.39 10.86
CA ASN A 183 9.07 -11.22 10.16
C ASN A 183 9.51 -9.76 10.05
N ASN A 184 8.88 -8.85 10.80
CA ASN A 184 9.23 -7.44 10.80
C ASN A 184 8.81 -6.75 12.09
N THR A 185 9.39 -5.57 12.32
CA THR A 185 8.87 -4.58 13.25
C THR A 185 8.97 -3.18 12.62
N PRO A 186 8.19 -2.21 13.10
CA PRO A 186 8.30 -0.83 12.63
C PRO A 186 9.72 -0.28 12.72
N GLU A 187 10.42 -0.59 13.80
CA GLU A 187 11.80 -0.15 14.05
C GLU A 187 12.77 -0.77 13.04
N MET A 188 12.63 -2.07 12.74
CA MET A 188 13.47 -2.76 11.76
C MET A 188 13.25 -2.17 10.35
N ALA A 189 12.00 -1.99 9.95
CA ALA A 189 11.66 -1.39 8.67
C ALA A 189 12.25 0.03 8.55
N HIS A 190 12.07 0.84 9.59
CA HIS A 190 12.62 2.20 9.65
C HIS A 190 14.14 2.22 9.52
N LEU A 191 14.84 1.49 10.39
CA LEU A 191 16.31 1.47 10.41
C LEU A 191 16.90 0.96 9.11
N THR A 192 16.31 -0.08 8.50
CA THR A 192 16.76 -0.61 7.21
C THR A 192 16.63 0.44 6.10
N VAL A 193 15.45 1.07 5.99
CA VAL A 193 15.21 2.11 4.98
C VAL A 193 16.12 3.31 5.20
N GLU A 194 16.26 3.78 6.45
CA GLU A 194 17.14 4.90 6.79
C GLU A 194 18.60 4.61 6.45
N SER A 195 19.11 3.40 6.79
CA SER A 195 20.49 2.99 6.45
C SER A 195 20.75 3.06 4.96
N ILE A 196 19.85 2.51 4.15
CA ILE A 196 19.96 2.52 2.69
C ILE A 196 19.99 3.95 2.13
N LEU A 197 19.13 4.83 2.65
CA LEU A 197 19.10 6.23 2.24
C LEU A 197 20.38 6.98 2.64
N ARG A 198 20.94 6.70 3.82
CA ARG A 198 22.21 7.28 4.29
C ARG A 198 23.40 6.82 3.45
N GLU A 199 23.48 5.54 3.12
CA GLU A 199 24.51 4.97 2.26
C GLU A 199 24.56 5.64 0.88
N ARG A 200 23.40 6.09 0.38
CA ARG A 200 23.27 6.84 -0.88
C ARG A 200 23.44 8.35 -0.73
N GLY A 201 23.69 8.87 0.49
CA GLY A 201 23.80 10.31 0.75
C GLY A 201 22.47 11.07 0.63
N LEU A 202 21.34 10.34 0.60
CA LEU A 202 19.99 10.92 0.43
C LEU A 202 19.33 11.30 1.76
N PHE A 203 19.95 10.97 2.86
CA PHE A 203 19.51 11.29 4.23
C PHE A 203 20.56 12.13 4.95
N THR A 204 20.60 13.44 4.64
CA THR A 204 21.54 14.39 5.26
C THR A 204 20.80 15.42 6.11
N PHE A 205 21.32 15.77 7.29
CA PHE A 205 20.79 16.86 8.13
C PHE A 205 21.48 18.19 7.79
N PRO A 206 20.73 19.30 7.60
CA PRO A 206 19.29 19.42 7.45
C PRO A 206 18.84 18.81 6.11
N SER A 207 18.00 17.79 6.17
CA SER A 207 17.64 17.03 4.98
C SER A 207 16.75 17.86 4.04
N ARG A 208 17.00 17.74 2.74
CA ARG A 208 16.05 18.17 1.70
C ARG A 208 14.76 17.32 1.71
N TYR A 209 14.73 16.30 2.57
CA TYR A 209 13.70 15.27 2.63
C TYR A 209 13.19 15.15 4.06
N TYR A 210 11.92 15.44 4.29
CA TYR A 210 11.24 15.14 5.54
C TYR A 210 10.60 13.76 5.43
N PHE A 211 11.21 12.77 6.08
CA PHE A 211 10.60 11.47 6.29
C PHE A 211 9.90 11.45 7.65
N SER A 212 8.61 11.34 7.63
CA SER A 212 7.83 10.91 8.78
C SER A 212 7.48 9.44 8.55
N ILE A 213 8.11 8.54 9.28
CA ILE A 213 7.76 7.13 9.25
C ILE A 213 6.68 6.93 10.30
N GLY A 214 5.45 6.83 9.84
CA GLY A 214 4.30 6.45 10.65
C GLY A 214 4.08 4.94 10.61
N HIS A 215 3.61 4.39 11.70
CA HIS A 215 3.28 2.98 11.82
C HIS A 215 1.78 2.78 11.59
N TRP A 216 1.43 2.03 10.53
CA TRP A 216 0.08 1.51 10.37
C TRP A 216 0.17 0.00 10.22
N VAL A 217 -0.30 -0.69 11.25
CA VAL A 217 -0.57 -2.11 11.15
C VAL A 217 -1.95 -2.24 10.52
N VAL A 218 -2.01 -2.73 9.31
CA VAL A 218 -3.28 -3.14 8.68
C VAL A 218 -3.57 -4.55 9.20
N PHE A 219 -4.60 -4.67 10.02
CA PHE A 219 -5.10 -5.96 10.49
C PHE A 219 -6.11 -6.54 9.51
#